data_03614abee34696c0bafae84b4d2f09f4
#
_entry.id   03614abee34696c0bafae84b4d2f09f4
#
_cell.length_a   1.000
_cell.length_b   1.000
_cell.length_c   1.000
_cell.angle_alpha   90.00
_cell.angle_beta   90.00
_cell.angle_gamma   90.00
#
_symmetry.space_group_name_H-M   'P 1'
#
loop_
_entity.id
_entity.type
_entity.pdbx_description
1 polymer ?
#
loop_
_entity_poly.entity_id
_entity_poly.type
_entity_poly.pdbx_seq_one_letter_code
_entity_poly.pdbx_strand_id
1 'polypeptide(L)'
;MIFRKSKLLLTTIFFLSFFQSSYSNGILIPKKKPTFKSQILVPPLKPGTFIEKQSLKDDKDLPKEIFGILLPPKKPLVVKRQTLRSVKKTRYYSERDFEFAKQAIRFMEKSNWKDAKNTAKKARAQSIYDFIEWRHLLTSGNKVTFYEYKKFIERVKDYPRFDRIKYLAEHKINLQNQSPTEIINWFQSNKPLSGYGKIMLGESLIKTGKSGDGIRLIKEGFINADLNTNNLKY
;
A
#
# COMPACT_ATOMS: atom_id res chain seq x y z
N MET A 1 -25.83 -28.83 61.29
CA MET A 1 -25.76 -28.70 59.81
C MET A 1 -25.77 -27.23 59.39
N ILE A 2 -24.97 -26.33 60.02
CA ILE A 2 -25.00 -24.86 59.83
C ILE A 2 -23.62 -24.23 59.53
N PHE A 3 -22.55 -25.00 59.48
CA PHE A 3 -21.16 -24.48 59.38
C PHE A 3 -20.55 -24.53 57.96
N ARG A 4 -21.31 -24.76 56.90
CA ARG A 4 -20.75 -24.92 55.55
C ARG A 4 -21.03 -23.78 54.58
N LYS A 5 -21.80 -22.75 54.99
CA LYS A 5 -22.17 -21.61 54.10
C LYS A 5 -21.34 -20.35 54.31
N SER A 6 -20.57 -20.22 55.39
CA SER A 6 -19.81 -18.99 55.65
C SER A 6 -18.45 -18.89 54.94
N LYS A 7 -17.88 -19.99 54.47
CA LYS A 7 -16.59 -19.98 53.78
C LYS A 7 -16.68 -19.63 52.31
N LEU A 8 -17.85 -19.74 51.69
CA LEU A 8 -18.06 -19.40 50.30
C LEU A 8 -18.25 -17.89 50.06
N LEU A 9 -18.70 -17.15 51.10
CA LEU A 9 -18.94 -15.72 51.00
C LEU A 9 -17.66 -14.88 51.16
N LEU A 10 -16.65 -15.39 51.86
CA LEU A 10 -15.37 -14.70 52.07
C LEU A 10 -14.45 -14.78 50.86
N THR A 11 -14.57 -15.83 50.04
CA THR A 11 -13.73 -16.01 48.84
C THR A 11 -14.22 -15.18 47.65
N THR A 12 -15.51 -14.84 47.59
CA THR A 12 -16.05 -13.98 46.53
C THR A 12 -15.76 -12.50 46.76
N ILE A 13 -15.57 -12.04 48.00
CA ILE A 13 -15.23 -10.66 48.30
C ILE A 13 -13.76 -10.38 48.04
N PHE A 14 -12.88 -11.36 48.15
CA PHE A 14 -11.43 -11.18 47.90
C PHE A 14 -11.09 -11.14 46.41
N PHE A 15 -11.97 -11.66 45.53
CA PHE A 15 -11.74 -11.62 44.07
C PHE A 15 -12.25 -10.35 43.40
N LEU A 16 -13.11 -9.58 44.06
CA LEU A 16 -13.67 -8.32 43.52
C LEU A 16 -12.79 -7.09 43.80
N SER A 17 -11.78 -7.20 44.66
CA SER A 17 -10.90 -6.07 45.01
C SER A 17 -9.62 -5.97 44.15
N PHE A 18 -9.37 -6.92 43.23
CA PHE A 18 -8.17 -6.89 42.37
C PHE A 18 -8.42 -6.39 40.94
N PHE A 19 -9.63 -5.94 40.59
CA PHE A 19 -9.94 -5.36 39.29
C PHE A 19 -10.13 -3.83 39.34
N GLN A 20 -9.27 -3.14 40.07
CA GLN A 20 -9.04 -1.71 39.78
C GLN A 20 -7.87 -1.59 38.84
N SER A 21 -8.09 -1.90 37.56
CA SER A 21 -7.19 -1.49 36.49
C SER A 21 -7.23 0.03 36.41
N SER A 22 -6.09 0.62 36.71
CA SER A 22 -5.80 2.02 36.47
C SER A 22 -5.93 2.30 34.96
N TYR A 23 -7.09 2.78 34.55
CA TYR A 23 -7.23 3.43 33.26
C TYR A 23 -6.45 4.74 33.33
N SER A 24 -5.20 4.71 32.95
CA SER A 24 -4.46 5.89 32.57
C SER A 24 -5.10 6.43 31.29
N ASN A 25 -6.05 7.35 31.43
CA ASN A 25 -6.59 8.14 30.34
C ASN A 25 -5.58 9.17 29.86
N GLY A 26 -4.45 8.69 29.35
CA GLY A 26 -3.56 9.47 28.53
C GLY A 26 -4.05 9.45 27.10
N ILE A 27 -5.10 10.21 26.79
CA ILE A 27 -5.43 10.54 25.41
C ILE A 27 -4.27 11.42 24.92
N LEU A 28 -3.35 10.81 24.19
CA LEU A 28 -2.36 11.53 23.41
C LEU A 28 -3.07 12.27 22.29
N ILE A 29 -3.58 13.47 22.63
CA ILE A 29 -4.08 14.41 21.62
C ILE A 29 -2.88 14.80 20.76
N PRO A 30 -2.86 14.49 19.47
CA PRO A 30 -1.78 14.92 18.60
C PRO A 30 -1.71 16.45 18.66
N LYS A 31 -0.55 16.98 19.07
CA LYS A 31 -0.33 18.44 19.03
C LYS A 31 -0.56 18.88 17.60
N LYS A 32 -1.47 19.86 17.41
CA LYS A 32 -1.67 20.51 16.11
C LYS A 32 -0.32 20.89 15.54
N LYS A 33 -0.02 20.46 14.31
CA LYS A 33 1.15 20.92 13.59
C LYS A 33 1.15 22.44 13.62
N PRO A 34 2.27 23.09 13.91
CA PRO A 34 2.37 24.54 13.81
C PRO A 34 1.94 24.95 12.40
N THR A 35 0.90 25.73 12.29
CA THR A 35 0.55 26.39 11.04
C THR A 35 1.65 27.42 10.80
N PHE A 36 2.58 27.09 9.91
CA PHE A 36 3.45 28.09 9.35
C PHE A 36 2.54 29.08 8.60
N LYS A 37 2.33 30.25 9.19
CA LYS A 37 1.91 31.39 8.39
C LYS A 37 3.01 31.56 7.37
N SER A 38 2.72 31.27 6.11
CA SER A 38 3.61 31.57 5.01
C SER A 38 3.78 33.11 4.97
N GLN A 39 4.69 33.63 5.77
CA GLN A 39 5.29 34.90 5.45
C GLN A 39 6.07 34.65 4.18
N ILE A 40 5.47 35.06 3.06
CA ILE A 40 6.21 35.23 1.82
C ILE A 40 7.33 36.20 2.18
N LEU A 41 8.55 35.68 2.32
CA LEU A 41 9.75 36.51 2.43
C LEU A 41 9.90 37.20 1.07
N VAL A 42 9.22 38.33 0.92
CA VAL A 42 9.49 39.24 -0.18
C VAL A 42 10.88 39.80 0.08
N PRO A 43 11.87 39.61 -0.82
CA PRO A 43 13.19 40.19 -0.67
C PRO A 43 13.02 41.69 -0.48
N PRO A 44 13.82 42.32 0.41
CA PRO A 44 13.73 43.77 0.59
C PRO A 44 13.98 44.46 -0.74
N LEU A 45 13.05 45.31 -1.15
CA LEU A 45 13.21 46.19 -2.30
C LEU A 45 14.48 47.01 -2.14
N LYS A 46 15.36 46.98 -3.15
CA LYS A 46 16.54 47.83 -3.18
C LYS A 46 16.13 49.29 -2.97
N PRO A 47 16.79 50.07 -2.10
CA PRO A 47 16.42 51.44 -1.89
C PRO A 47 16.62 52.23 -3.20
N GLY A 48 15.56 52.83 -3.71
CA GLY A 48 15.59 53.68 -4.91
C GLY A 48 14.49 53.52 -5.95
N THR A 49 13.54 52.58 -5.76
CA THR A 49 12.41 52.46 -6.72
C THR A 49 11.06 52.77 -6.08
N PHE A 50 10.80 54.05 -5.81
CA PHE A 50 9.45 54.55 -5.66
C PHE A 50 8.94 54.83 -7.06
N ILE A 51 8.09 53.97 -7.59
CA ILE A 51 7.26 54.27 -8.77
C ILE A 51 5.84 54.43 -8.26
N GLU A 52 5.47 55.70 -8.14
CA GLU A 52 4.08 56.09 -7.92
C GLU A 52 3.20 55.58 -9.09
N LYS A 53 2.15 54.86 -8.77
CA LYS A 53 1.19 54.36 -9.77
C LYS A 53 0.42 55.55 -10.34
N GLN A 54 0.94 56.19 -11.36
CA GLN A 54 0.13 57.02 -12.26
C GLN A 54 -0.49 56.09 -13.32
N SER A 55 -1.81 56.21 -13.46
CA SER A 55 -2.59 55.51 -14.47
C SER A 55 -2.07 55.91 -15.88
N LEU A 56 -1.44 54.95 -16.54
CA LEU A 56 -0.97 55.12 -17.92
C LEU A 56 -2.16 55.22 -18.87
N LYS A 57 -2.46 56.41 -19.31
CA LYS A 57 -3.20 56.67 -20.55
C LYS A 57 -2.22 56.43 -21.71
N ASP A 58 -2.76 55.76 -22.73
CA ASP A 58 -2.23 55.51 -24.07
C ASP A 58 -0.74 55.70 -24.39
N ASP A 59 -0.12 54.58 -24.76
CA ASP A 59 1.31 54.32 -25.05
C ASP A 59 1.90 55.03 -26.27
N LYS A 60 1.33 56.19 -26.75
CA LYS A 60 1.79 56.79 -28.02
C LYS A 60 2.76 57.94 -27.89
N ASP A 61 2.91 58.56 -26.73
CA ASP A 61 3.70 59.78 -26.60
C ASP A 61 4.69 59.79 -25.39
N LEU A 62 5.36 58.72 -25.15
CA LEU A 62 6.49 58.71 -24.19
C LEU A 62 7.78 59.15 -24.89
N PRO A 63 8.43 60.21 -24.39
CA PRO A 63 9.73 60.64 -24.93
C PRO A 63 10.76 59.53 -24.82
N LYS A 64 11.50 59.31 -25.92
CA LYS A 64 12.51 58.24 -26.04
C LYS A 64 13.69 58.39 -25.15
N GLU A 65 13.83 59.50 -24.49
CA GLU A 65 14.97 59.80 -23.59
C GLU A 65 14.50 60.46 -22.30
N ILE A 66 14.72 59.82 -21.20
CA ILE A 66 14.65 60.44 -19.88
C ILE A 66 16.08 60.42 -19.30
N PHE A 67 16.66 61.64 -19.15
CA PHE A 67 17.96 61.86 -18.54
C PHE A 67 19.18 61.14 -19.21
N GLY A 68 19.23 61.11 -20.55
CA GLY A 68 20.37 60.58 -21.26
C GLY A 68 20.65 59.10 -21.07
N ILE A 69 19.72 58.35 -20.48
CA ILE A 69 19.81 56.89 -20.32
C ILE A 69 19.09 56.24 -21.50
N LEU A 70 19.87 55.64 -22.40
CA LEU A 70 19.34 54.80 -23.48
C LEU A 70 18.67 53.57 -22.88
N LEU A 71 17.35 53.58 -22.82
CA LEU A 71 16.60 52.40 -22.43
C LEU A 71 16.68 51.33 -23.54
N PRO A 72 17.14 50.09 -23.23
CA PRO A 72 17.20 49.05 -24.24
C PRO A 72 15.79 48.79 -24.81
N PRO A 73 15.67 48.55 -26.12
CA PRO A 73 14.39 48.27 -26.75
C PRO A 73 13.70 47.11 -26.05
N LYS A 74 12.42 47.25 -25.72
CA LYS A 74 11.60 46.19 -25.12
C LYS A 74 11.75 44.93 -25.97
N LYS A 75 12.38 43.91 -25.42
CA LYS A 75 12.49 42.60 -26.12
C LYS A 75 11.08 42.12 -26.45
N PRO A 76 10.79 41.76 -27.71
CA PRO A 76 9.48 41.22 -28.04
C PRO A 76 9.26 39.98 -27.18
N LEU A 77 8.14 39.92 -26.47
CA LEU A 77 7.67 38.71 -25.76
C LEU A 77 7.40 37.63 -26.79
N VAL A 78 8.48 37.00 -27.28
CA VAL A 78 8.37 35.76 -28.05
C VAL A 78 8.01 34.68 -27.06
N VAL A 79 6.74 34.56 -26.75
CA VAL A 79 6.20 33.36 -26.15
C VAL A 79 6.35 32.28 -27.22
N LYS A 80 7.51 31.62 -27.26
CA LYS A 80 7.61 30.37 -27.99
C LYS A 80 6.55 29.48 -27.37
N ARG A 81 5.40 29.33 -28.08
CA ARG A 81 4.51 28.22 -27.75
C ARG A 81 5.36 26.99 -27.68
N GLN A 82 5.59 26.47 -26.47
CA GLN A 82 6.17 25.16 -26.33
C GLN A 82 5.19 24.25 -27.06
N THR A 83 5.51 23.94 -28.29
CA THR A 83 4.89 22.81 -28.98
C THR A 83 5.05 21.69 -27.99
N LEU A 84 3.90 21.23 -27.44
CA LEU A 84 3.86 20.09 -26.54
C LEU A 84 4.82 19.07 -27.14
N ARG A 85 6.00 18.88 -26.51
CA ARG A 85 6.98 17.90 -26.96
C ARG A 85 6.17 16.63 -27.10
N SER A 86 6.04 16.16 -28.34
CA SER A 86 5.38 14.88 -28.57
C SER A 86 5.97 13.91 -27.57
N VAL A 87 5.15 13.48 -26.64
CA VAL A 87 5.57 12.52 -25.59
C VAL A 87 6.22 11.39 -26.36
N LYS A 88 7.55 11.20 -26.22
CA LYS A 88 8.26 10.14 -26.90
C LYS A 88 7.55 8.86 -26.56
N LYS A 89 6.77 8.32 -27.50
CA LYS A 89 6.06 7.05 -27.31
C LYS A 89 7.12 6.01 -26.91
N THR A 90 6.95 5.40 -25.75
CA THR A 90 7.86 4.36 -25.31
C THR A 90 7.78 3.22 -26.32
N ARG A 91 8.90 2.74 -26.83
CA ARG A 91 8.96 1.66 -27.84
C ARG A 91 8.77 0.26 -27.22
N TYR A 92 8.47 0.17 -25.91
CA TYR A 92 8.31 -1.11 -25.21
C TYR A 92 7.08 -1.89 -25.62
N TYR A 93 5.98 -1.18 -25.93
CA TYR A 93 4.72 -1.78 -26.29
C TYR A 93 4.26 -1.26 -27.65
N SER A 94 3.51 -2.12 -28.37
CA SER A 94 2.76 -1.67 -29.54
C SER A 94 1.72 -0.61 -29.11
N GLU A 95 1.30 0.25 -30.01
CA GLU A 95 0.28 1.26 -29.71
C GLU A 95 -1.02 0.62 -29.20
N ARG A 96 -1.40 -0.50 -29.78
CA ARG A 96 -2.55 -1.31 -29.36
C ARG A 96 -2.39 -1.84 -27.93
N ASP A 97 -1.23 -2.40 -27.61
CA ASP A 97 -0.98 -2.93 -26.25
C ASP A 97 -0.92 -1.81 -25.22
N PHE A 98 -0.39 -0.65 -25.61
CA PHE A 98 -0.39 0.54 -24.75
C PHE A 98 -1.82 1.03 -24.42
N GLU A 99 -2.74 1.02 -25.39
CA GLU A 99 -4.13 1.41 -25.12
C GLU A 99 -4.82 0.36 -24.21
N PHE A 100 -4.57 -0.93 -24.39
CA PHE A 100 -5.09 -1.94 -23.45
C PHE A 100 -4.50 -1.78 -22.04
N ALA A 101 -3.21 -1.48 -21.93
CA ALA A 101 -2.58 -1.19 -20.64
C ALA A 101 -3.24 0.01 -19.95
N LYS A 102 -3.45 1.10 -20.68
CA LYS A 102 -4.12 2.31 -20.19
C LYS A 102 -5.54 2.03 -19.69
N GLN A 103 -6.32 1.27 -20.47
CA GLN A 103 -7.68 0.89 -20.07
C GLN A 103 -7.66 -0.03 -18.84
N ALA A 104 -6.77 -1.03 -18.80
CA ALA A 104 -6.65 -1.94 -17.67
C ALA A 104 -6.27 -1.19 -16.38
N ILE A 105 -5.36 -0.23 -16.46
CA ILE A 105 -4.98 0.63 -15.32
C ILE A 105 -6.17 1.46 -14.84
N ARG A 106 -6.97 2.05 -15.73
CA ARG A 106 -8.18 2.79 -15.36
C ARG A 106 -9.20 1.92 -14.62
N PHE A 107 -9.38 0.66 -15.04
CA PHE A 107 -10.23 -0.29 -14.32
C PHE A 107 -9.63 -0.67 -12.95
N MET A 108 -8.32 -0.87 -12.88
CA MET A 108 -7.60 -1.14 -11.64
C MET A 108 -7.75 0.01 -10.62
N GLU A 109 -7.63 1.27 -11.04
CA GLU A 109 -7.81 2.46 -10.21
C GLU A 109 -9.22 2.54 -9.61
N LYS A 110 -10.21 2.05 -10.35
CA LYS A 110 -11.60 1.91 -9.88
C LYS A 110 -11.86 0.63 -9.08
N SER A 111 -10.82 -0.12 -8.72
CA SER A 111 -10.90 -1.42 -8.05
C SER A 111 -11.72 -2.48 -8.81
N ASN A 112 -11.97 -2.27 -10.11
CA ASN A 112 -12.64 -3.23 -10.97
C ASN A 112 -11.64 -4.25 -11.54
N TRP A 113 -11.22 -5.16 -10.69
CA TRP A 113 -10.16 -6.14 -10.99
C TRP A 113 -10.54 -7.14 -12.09
N LYS A 114 -11.83 -7.46 -12.21
CA LYS A 114 -12.33 -8.36 -13.25
C LYS A 114 -12.10 -7.77 -14.64
N ASP A 115 -12.55 -6.55 -14.86
CA ASP A 115 -12.42 -5.89 -16.16
C ASP A 115 -10.96 -5.47 -16.42
N ALA A 116 -10.21 -5.10 -15.38
CA ALA A 116 -8.77 -4.83 -15.49
C ALA A 116 -8.01 -6.05 -16.03
N LYS A 117 -8.22 -7.24 -15.44
CA LYS A 117 -7.60 -8.50 -15.89
C LYS A 117 -8.07 -8.89 -17.30
N ASN A 118 -9.36 -8.78 -17.58
CA ASN A 118 -9.91 -9.12 -18.89
C ASN A 118 -9.39 -8.21 -20.02
N THR A 119 -9.22 -6.93 -19.71
CA THR A 119 -8.65 -5.96 -20.66
C THR A 119 -7.15 -6.21 -20.86
N ALA A 120 -6.42 -6.46 -19.80
CA ALA A 120 -4.99 -6.77 -19.86
C ALA A 120 -4.69 -8.03 -20.68
N LYS A 121 -5.57 -9.06 -20.63
CA LYS A 121 -5.44 -10.28 -21.43
C LYS A 121 -5.57 -10.08 -22.94
N LYS A 122 -6.15 -8.96 -23.40
CA LYS A 122 -6.25 -8.62 -24.83
C LYS A 122 -4.94 -8.10 -25.43
N ALA A 123 -4.02 -7.66 -24.57
CA ALA A 123 -2.69 -7.26 -25.00
C ALA A 123 -1.85 -8.50 -25.35
N ARG A 124 -0.96 -8.35 -26.32
CA ARG A 124 0.03 -9.39 -26.69
C ARG A 124 1.13 -9.51 -25.65
N ALA A 125 1.49 -8.37 -25.03
CA ALA A 125 2.54 -8.31 -24.02
C ALA A 125 2.03 -8.86 -22.69
N GLN A 126 2.47 -10.05 -22.31
CA GLN A 126 2.10 -10.73 -21.06
C GLN A 126 2.40 -9.89 -19.81
N SER A 127 3.44 -9.07 -19.86
CA SER A 127 3.85 -8.19 -18.76
C SER A 127 2.75 -7.22 -18.31
N ILE A 128 1.83 -6.84 -19.20
CA ILE A 128 0.68 -5.99 -18.87
C ILE A 128 -0.29 -6.74 -17.94
N TYR A 129 -0.59 -7.99 -18.28
CA TYR A 129 -1.44 -8.83 -17.44
C TYR A 129 -0.77 -9.13 -16.11
N ASP A 130 0.51 -9.48 -16.12
CA ASP A 130 1.29 -9.79 -14.92
C ASP A 130 1.35 -8.60 -13.96
N PHE A 131 1.48 -7.38 -14.50
CA PHE A 131 1.45 -6.15 -13.69
C PHE A 131 0.08 -5.94 -13.00
N ILE A 132 -1.02 -6.10 -13.72
CA ILE A 132 -2.37 -5.95 -13.16
C ILE A 132 -2.65 -7.02 -12.12
N GLU A 133 -2.24 -8.27 -12.39
CA GLU A 133 -2.39 -9.37 -11.45
C GLU A 133 -1.54 -9.15 -10.20
N TRP A 134 -0.28 -8.77 -10.34
CA TRP A 134 0.61 -8.40 -9.24
C TRP A 134 0.00 -7.33 -8.32
N ARG A 135 -0.54 -6.27 -8.91
CA ARG A 135 -1.21 -5.19 -8.14
C ARG A 135 -2.43 -5.71 -7.39
N HIS A 136 -3.22 -6.57 -8.02
CA HIS A 136 -4.38 -7.19 -7.38
C HIS A 136 -3.99 -8.06 -6.18
N LEU A 137 -2.96 -8.89 -6.33
CA LEU A 137 -2.45 -9.76 -5.26
C LEU A 137 -1.97 -8.96 -4.03
N LEU A 138 -1.39 -7.79 -4.24
CA LEU A 138 -0.93 -6.91 -3.16
C LEU A 138 -2.02 -6.04 -2.53
N THR A 139 -3.23 -6.01 -3.11
CA THR A 139 -4.33 -5.20 -2.57
C THR A 139 -4.88 -5.82 -1.30
N SER A 140 -5.02 -5.01 -0.26
CA SER A 140 -5.62 -5.45 1.00
C SER A 140 -7.09 -5.83 0.80
N GLY A 141 -7.55 -6.90 1.49
CA GLY A 141 -8.94 -7.34 1.42
C GLY A 141 -9.36 -7.98 0.08
N ASN A 142 -8.40 -8.31 -0.79
CA ASN A 142 -8.71 -9.01 -2.03
C ASN A 142 -9.35 -10.39 -1.76
N LYS A 143 -10.23 -10.82 -2.67
CA LYS A 143 -10.89 -12.13 -2.63
C LYS A 143 -10.14 -13.20 -3.44
N VAL A 144 -8.84 -13.00 -3.66
CA VAL A 144 -7.99 -13.91 -4.42
C VAL A 144 -7.77 -15.19 -3.61
N THR A 145 -7.85 -16.34 -4.28
CA THR A 145 -7.65 -17.66 -3.69
C THR A 145 -6.17 -18.02 -3.60
N PHE A 146 -5.84 -19.01 -2.74
CA PHE A 146 -4.49 -19.58 -2.68
C PHE A 146 -3.99 -20.07 -4.04
N TYR A 147 -4.86 -20.70 -4.83
CA TYR A 147 -4.52 -21.21 -6.16
C TYR A 147 -4.06 -20.10 -7.12
N GLU A 148 -4.73 -18.94 -7.11
CA GLU A 148 -4.33 -17.81 -7.95
C GLU A 148 -2.97 -17.24 -7.53
N TYR A 149 -2.70 -17.14 -6.22
CA TYR A 149 -1.38 -16.78 -5.70
C TYR A 149 -0.31 -17.77 -6.14
N LYS A 150 -0.55 -19.08 -5.96
CA LYS A 150 0.36 -20.16 -6.35
C LYS A 150 0.70 -20.08 -7.84
N LYS A 151 -0.32 -19.96 -8.71
CA LYS A 151 -0.15 -19.84 -10.16
C LYS A 151 0.68 -18.62 -10.55
N PHE A 152 0.49 -17.49 -9.89
CA PHE A 152 1.30 -16.30 -10.14
C PHE A 152 2.76 -16.54 -9.73
N ILE A 153 3.00 -17.06 -8.53
CA ILE A 153 4.35 -17.32 -7.99
C ILE A 153 5.13 -18.31 -8.86
N GLU A 154 4.48 -19.33 -9.39
CA GLU A 154 5.10 -20.32 -10.28
C GLU A 154 5.47 -19.73 -11.64
N ARG A 155 4.64 -18.83 -12.16
CA ARG A 155 4.83 -18.23 -13.49
C ARG A 155 5.81 -17.06 -13.48
N VAL A 156 5.78 -16.23 -12.46
CA VAL A 156 6.50 -14.95 -12.43
C VAL A 156 7.45 -14.95 -11.25
N LYS A 157 8.74 -15.02 -11.55
CA LYS A 157 9.83 -14.85 -10.59
C LYS A 157 10.29 -13.39 -10.64
N ASP A 158 10.98 -12.91 -9.65
CA ASP A 158 11.66 -11.60 -9.64
C ASP A 158 10.76 -10.35 -9.72
N TYR A 159 9.47 -10.48 -9.42
CA TYR A 159 8.61 -9.30 -9.28
C TYR A 159 8.85 -8.57 -7.95
N PRO A 160 8.70 -7.23 -7.94
CA PRO A 160 8.87 -6.46 -6.71
C PRO A 160 7.96 -6.98 -5.58
N ARG A 161 8.49 -7.02 -4.34
CA ARG A 161 7.77 -7.49 -3.15
C ARG A 161 7.30 -8.95 -3.25
N PHE A 162 8.07 -9.81 -3.91
CA PHE A 162 7.72 -11.21 -4.13
C PHE A 162 7.49 -11.98 -2.82
N ASP A 163 8.32 -11.74 -1.80
CA ASP A 163 8.13 -12.35 -0.48
C ASP A 163 6.83 -11.90 0.19
N ARG A 164 6.39 -10.66 -0.05
CA ARG A 164 5.08 -10.21 0.42
C ARG A 164 3.94 -10.97 -0.24
N ILE A 165 4.06 -11.30 -1.51
CA ILE A 165 3.07 -12.12 -2.22
C ILE A 165 3.03 -13.54 -1.65
N LYS A 166 4.19 -14.16 -1.39
CA LYS A 166 4.26 -15.47 -0.72
C LYS A 166 3.62 -15.43 0.66
N TYR A 167 3.96 -14.42 1.46
CA TYR A 167 3.36 -14.21 2.78
C TYR A 167 1.82 -14.10 2.70
N LEU A 168 1.30 -13.34 1.74
CA LEU A 168 -0.15 -13.22 1.54
C LEU A 168 -0.78 -14.51 1.04
N ALA A 169 -0.08 -15.30 0.23
CA ALA A 169 -0.51 -16.62 -0.21
C ALA A 169 -0.68 -17.58 0.96
N GLU A 170 0.27 -17.59 1.92
CA GLU A 170 0.17 -18.40 3.12
C GLU A 170 -1.12 -18.16 3.90
N HIS A 171 -1.53 -16.89 4.02
CA HIS A 171 -2.78 -16.51 4.69
C HIS A 171 -4.07 -16.88 3.92
N LYS A 172 -3.94 -17.44 2.72
CA LYS A 172 -5.06 -17.99 1.92
C LYS A 172 -5.12 -19.51 1.95
N ILE A 173 -4.16 -20.16 2.61
CA ILE A 173 -4.18 -21.62 2.80
C ILE A 173 -5.33 -21.97 3.74
N ASN A 174 -6.10 -23.01 3.35
CA ASN A 174 -7.18 -23.55 4.16
C ASN A 174 -7.27 -25.07 3.91
N LEU A 175 -7.14 -25.84 4.97
CA LEU A 175 -7.21 -27.31 4.94
C LEU A 175 -8.58 -27.87 4.51
N GLN A 176 -9.61 -27.04 4.41
CA GLN A 176 -10.89 -27.44 3.82
C GLN A 176 -10.84 -27.45 2.28
N ASN A 177 -9.99 -26.61 1.70
CA ASN A 177 -9.91 -26.41 0.26
C ASN A 177 -8.64 -27.01 -0.38
N GLN A 178 -7.59 -27.23 0.41
CA GLN A 178 -6.33 -27.81 -0.03
C GLN A 178 -6.05 -29.11 0.72
N SER A 179 -5.52 -30.10 0.02
CA SER A 179 -5.08 -31.34 0.66
C SER A 179 -3.80 -31.12 1.48
N PRO A 180 -3.60 -31.87 2.58
CA PRO A 180 -2.36 -31.80 3.35
C PRO A 180 -1.10 -32.01 2.50
N THR A 181 -1.15 -32.93 1.55
CA THR A 181 -0.03 -33.20 0.63
C THR A 181 0.27 -31.99 -0.26
N GLU A 182 -0.75 -31.31 -0.76
CA GLU A 182 -0.56 -30.10 -1.57
C GLU A 182 0.12 -28.97 -0.78
N ILE A 183 -0.29 -28.78 0.47
CA ILE A 183 0.31 -27.79 1.36
C ILE A 183 1.77 -28.13 1.66
N ILE A 184 2.07 -29.39 1.96
CA ILE A 184 3.45 -29.86 2.20
C ILE A 184 4.30 -29.61 0.96
N ASN A 185 3.83 -29.99 -0.22
CA ASN A 185 4.54 -29.76 -1.49
C ASN A 185 4.81 -28.28 -1.77
N TRP A 186 3.85 -27.41 -1.47
CA TRP A 186 4.02 -25.98 -1.57
C TRP A 186 5.20 -25.48 -0.71
N PHE A 187 5.26 -25.93 0.55
CA PHE A 187 6.28 -25.49 1.49
C PHE A 187 7.64 -26.17 1.30
N GLN A 188 7.76 -27.25 0.52
CA GLN A 188 9.05 -27.81 0.11
C GLN A 188 9.86 -26.82 -0.74
N SER A 189 9.17 -26.07 -1.63
CA SER A 189 9.79 -25.05 -2.49
C SER A 189 9.75 -23.64 -1.89
N ASN A 190 8.93 -23.41 -0.88
CA ASN A 190 8.69 -22.11 -0.28
C ASN A 190 8.69 -22.25 1.25
N LYS A 191 9.81 -21.93 1.91
CA LYS A 191 9.84 -21.95 3.38
C LYS A 191 8.75 -21.02 3.95
N PRO A 192 8.03 -21.43 5.03
CA PRO A 192 7.03 -20.59 5.66
C PRO A 192 7.59 -19.24 6.10
N LEU A 193 6.96 -18.15 5.66
CA LEU A 193 7.31 -16.77 5.99
C LEU A 193 6.48 -16.24 7.16
N SER A 194 5.28 -16.82 7.38
CA SER A 194 4.36 -16.42 8.43
C SER A 194 4.22 -17.51 9.51
N GLY A 195 3.82 -17.09 10.72
CA GLY A 195 3.44 -18.04 11.76
C GLY A 195 2.21 -18.88 11.36
N TYR A 196 1.26 -18.26 10.65
CA TYR A 196 0.11 -18.98 10.10
C TYR A 196 0.54 -20.06 9.09
N GLY A 197 1.48 -19.74 8.20
CA GLY A 197 2.05 -20.72 7.27
C GLY A 197 2.72 -21.92 8.00
N LYS A 198 3.44 -21.65 9.10
CA LYS A 198 4.02 -22.71 9.94
C LYS A 198 2.93 -23.59 10.55
N ILE A 199 1.84 -23.01 11.04
CA ILE A 199 0.71 -23.75 11.62
C ILE A 199 0.07 -24.63 10.55
N MET A 200 -0.24 -24.10 9.39
CA MET A 200 -0.86 -24.85 8.28
C MET A 200 0.01 -26.00 7.79
N LEU A 201 1.33 -25.78 7.69
CA LEU A 201 2.29 -26.85 7.38
C LEU A 201 2.34 -27.89 8.51
N GLY A 202 2.38 -27.46 9.77
CA GLY A 202 2.40 -28.33 10.92
C GLY A 202 1.16 -29.24 11.00
N GLU A 203 -0.03 -28.69 10.84
CA GLU A 203 -1.28 -29.46 10.78
C GLU A 203 -1.29 -30.46 9.61
N SER A 204 -0.76 -30.04 8.46
CA SER A 204 -0.66 -30.92 7.29
C SER A 204 0.29 -32.10 7.56
N LEU A 205 1.40 -31.85 8.26
CA LEU A 205 2.35 -32.89 8.67
C LEU A 205 1.72 -33.87 9.67
N ILE A 206 0.95 -33.39 10.64
CA ILE A 206 0.24 -34.26 11.60
C ILE A 206 -0.74 -35.15 10.84
N LYS A 207 -1.54 -34.61 9.93
CA LYS A 207 -2.50 -35.37 9.12
C LYS A 207 -1.83 -36.41 8.21
N THR A 208 -0.56 -36.25 7.89
CA THR A 208 0.21 -37.21 7.09
C THR A 208 1.12 -38.14 7.95
N GLY A 209 0.92 -38.15 9.25
CA GLY A 209 1.63 -39.06 10.18
C GLY A 209 2.96 -38.55 10.73
N LYS A 210 3.40 -37.33 10.35
CA LYS A 210 4.65 -36.70 10.85
C LYS A 210 4.36 -35.81 12.06
N SER A 211 3.81 -36.39 13.13
CA SER A 211 3.28 -35.64 14.27
C SER A 211 4.35 -34.86 15.03
N GLY A 212 5.55 -35.37 15.22
CA GLY A 212 6.63 -34.68 15.94
C GLY A 212 7.04 -33.36 15.31
N ASP A 213 7.30 -33.38 13.99
CA ASP A 213 7.64 -32.17 13.22
C ASP A 213 6.47 -31.20 13.15
N GLY A 214 5.26 -31.73 12.99
CA GLY A 214 4.06 -30.93 12.94
C GLY A 214 3.82 -30.13 14.23
N ILE A 215 3.89 -30.79 15.39
CA ILE A 215 3.74 -30.16 16.72
C ILE A 215 4.80 -29.08 16.94
N ARG A 216 6.05 -29.34 16.55
CA ARG A 216 7.14 -28.35 16.66
C ARG A 216 6.83 -27.10 15.84
N LEU A 217 6.43 -27.25 14.58
CA LEU A 217 6.10 -26.13 13.69
C LEU A 217 4.88 -25.33 14.18
N ILE A 218 3.86 -26.00 14.71
CA ILE A 218 2.71 -25.33 15.29
C ILE A 218 3.14 -24.48 16.49
N LYS A 219 3.94 -25.03 17.42
CA LYS A 219 4.45 -24.25 18.55
C LYS A 219 5.27 -23.03 18.10
N GLU A 220 6.18 -23.21 17.15
CA GLU A 220 6.94 -22.10 16.57
C GLU A 220 6.03 -21.06 15.89
N GLY A 221 4.99 -21.52 15.22
CA GLY A 221 4.02 -20.65 14.56
C GLY A 221 3.27 -19.80 15.56
N PHE A 222 2.78 -20.36 16.66
CA PHE A 222 2.06 -19.61 17.70
C PHE A 222 2.97 -18.61 18.44
N ILE A 223 4.19 -18.98 18.75
CA ILE A 223 5.13 -18.10 19.48
C ILE A 223 5.54 -16.88 18.64
N ASN A 224 5.71 -17.08 17.33
CA ASN A 224 6.29 -16.06 16.44
C ASN A 224 5.26 -15.39 15.52
N ALA A 225 3.98 -15.64 15.72
CA ALA A 225 2.97 -15.12 14.81
C ALA A 225 2.17 -13.98 15.40
N ASP A 226 2.08 -12.87 14.65
CA ASP A 226 0.98 -11.91 14.79
C ASP A 226 -0.32 -12.56 14.27
N LEU A 227 -0.87 -13.50 15.04
CA LEU A 227 -2.14 -14.14 14.69
C LEU A 227 -3.27 -13.17 14.96
N ASN A 228 -3.99 -12.80 13.90
CA ASN A 228 -5.20 -12.03 14.06
C ASN A 228 -6.36 -12.94 14.52
N THR A 229 -7.41 -12.32 15.04
CA THR A 229 -8.60 -13.02 15.57
C THR A 229 -9.24 -14.01 14.57
N ASN A 230 -9.11 -13.76 13.27
CA ASN A 230 -9.66 -14.66 12.25
C ASN A 230 -8.80 -15.90 12.05
N ASN A 231 -7.50 -15.83 12.36
CA ASN A 231 -6.58 -16.95 12.27
C ASN A 231 -6.63 -17.86 13.52
N LEU A 232 -7.25 -17.39 14.60
CA LEU A 232 -7.39 -18.12 15.87
C LEU A 232 -8.71 -18.91 15.98
N LYS A 233 -9.58 -18.81 14.99
CA LYS A 233 -10.91 -19.45 14.99
C LYS A 233 -10.93 -20.88 14.43
N TYR A 234 -9.80 -21.56 14.45
CA TYR A 234 -9.72 -22.97 14.06
C TYR A 234 -9.48 -23.86 15.27
#